data_7938c4d9b4cb68ca3bd60d33ea3b1681
#
_entry.id   7938c4d9b4cb68ca3bd60d33ea3b1681
#
_cell.length_a   1.000
_cell.length_b   1.000
_cell.length_c   1.000
_cell.angle_alpha   90.00
_cell.angle_beta   90.00
_cell.angle_gamma   90.00
#
_symmetry.space_group_name_H-M   'P 1'
#
loop_
_entity.id
_entity.type
_entity.pdbx_description
1 polymer ?
#
loop_
_entity_poly.entity_id
_entity_poly.type
_entity_poly.pdbx_seq_one_letter_code
_entity_poly.pdbx_strand_id
1 'polypeptide(L)'
;MTRAGLLVALLGFAVWSCDGNTTGPAPLEGTYTLVAENDQSLPSDPSAPDGCCLTLSGSLVLAGGTYQLRTSHRNKNNGITFDNSEQGTYTRQGATLTFTRAGGGGAGFPYLLGPGTVSADAFTVTLLYGDEGPGSNQIRATFRR
;
A
#
# COMPACT_ATOMS: atom_id res chain seq x y z
N MET A 1 56.75 -11.07 -56.63
CA MET A 1 55.34 -11.45 -56.85
C MET A 1 54.76 -11.83 -55.49
N THR A 2 54.09 -10.88 -54.83
CA THR A 2 53.62 -11.02 -53.45
C THR A 2 52.07 -11.00 -53.49
N ARG A 3 51.44 -12.13 -53.11
CA ARG A 3 49.99 -12.26 -53.05
C ARG A 3 49.51 -11.79 -51.66
N ALA A 4 48.74 -10.72 -51.63
CA ALA A 4 48.02 -10.27 -50.43
C ALA A 4 46.76 -11.08 -50.25
N GLY A 5 46.66 -11.80 -49.11
CA GLY A 5 45.43 -12.49 -48.68
C GLY A 5 44.53 -11.56 -47.91
N LEU A 6 43.29 -11.41 -48.41
CA LEU A 6 42.24 -10.60 -47.78
C LEU A 6 41.51 -11.46 -46.73
N LEU A 7 41.66 -11.11 -45.44
CA LEU A 7 40.96 -11.73 -44.32
C LEU A 7 39.67 -10.97 -44.11
N VAL A 8 38.54 -11.60 -44.45
CA VAL A 8 37.19 -11.08 -44.13
C VAL A 8 36.80 -11.54 -42.76
N ALA A 9 36.77 -10.65 -41.78
CA ALA A 9 36.26 -10.90 -40.44
C ALA A 9 34.73 -10.75 -40.43
N LEU A 10 34.02 -11.85 -40.32
CA LEU A 10 32.57 -11.88 -40.06
C LEU A 10 32.31 -11.50 -38.60
N LEU A 11 31.83 -10.28 -38.36
CA LEU A 11 31.27 -9.84 -37.07
C LEU A 11 29.88 -10.46 -36.93
N GLY A 12 29.78 -11.55 -36.13
CA GLY A 12 28.48 -12.07 -35.70
C GLY A 12 27.81 -11.12 -34.70
N PHE A 13 26.73 -10.48 -35.10
CA PHE A 13 25.84 -9.77 -34.19
C PHE A 13 25.03 -10.80 -33.40
N ALA A 14 25.39 -11.01 -32.12
CA ALA A 14 24.54 -11.71 -31.17
C ALA A 14 23.37 -10.77 -30.82
N VAL A 15 22.20 -11.00 -31.41
CA VAL A 15 20.92 -10.43 -30.95
C VAL A 15 20.58 -11.08 -29.61
N TRP A 16 20.85 -10.37 -28.53
CA TRP A 16 20.29 -10.72 -27.23
C TRP A 16 18.81 -10.44 -27.30
N SER A 17 18.03 -11.52 -27.48
CA SER A 17 16.60 -11.54 -27.26
C SER A 17 16.40 -11.30 -25.75
N CYS A 18 15.99 -10.09 -25.37
CA CYS A 18 15.42 -9.83 -24.05
C CYS A 18 14.07 -10.53 -24.01
N ASP A 19 14.04 -11.78 -23.57
CA ASP A 19 12.80 -12.42 -23.12
C ASP A 19 12.32 -11.64 -21.90
N GLY A 20 11.35 -10.76 -22.14
CA GLY A 20 10.72 -9.90 -21.16
C GLY A 20 9.81 -10.64 -20.18
N ASN A 21 10.24 -11.81 -19.70
CA ASN A 21 9.54 -12.52 -18.63
C ASN A 21 10.11 -12.03 -17.29
N THR A 22 9.76 -10.80 -16.90
CA THR A 22 10.04 -10.27 -15.58
C THR A 22 9.16 -11.01 -14.57
N THR A 23 9.60 -12.16 -14.09
CA THR A 23 9.03 -12.86 -12.92
C THR A 23 9.31 -12.12 -11.61
N GLY A 24 9.56 -10.82 -11.66
CA GLY A 24 9.64 -9.96 -10.49
C GLY A 24 8.26 -9.81 -9.83
N PRO A 25 8.21 -9.59 -8.52
CA PRO A 25 6.95 -9.29 -7.85
C PRO A 25 6.30 -8.07 -8.51
N ALA A 26 4.97 -8.10 -8.68
CA ALA A 26 4.22 -7.00 -9.27
C ALA A 26 4.55 -5.67 -8.58
N PRO A 27 4.61 -4.55 -9.33
CA PRO A 27 4.94 -3.26 -8.75
C PRO A 27 3.89 -2.89 -7.70
N LEU A 28 4.37 -2.57 -6.49
CA LEU A 28 3.53 -2.23 -5.36
C LEU A 28 3.12 -0.74 -5.35
N GLU A 29 3.93 0.11 -5.97
CA GLU A 29 3.69 1.55 -5.96
C GLU A 29 2.39 1.94 -6.68
N GLY A 30 1.66 2.87 -6.09
CA GLY A 30 0.40 3.36 -6.64
C GLY A 30 -0.57 3.84 -5.56
N THR A 31 -1.76 4.18 -6.01
CA THR A 31 -2.86 4.60 -5.13
C THR A 31 -3.86 3.45 -4.99
N TYR A 32 -4.19 3.13 -3.75
CA TYR A 32 -5.14 2.12 -3.36
C TYR A 32 -6.33 2.77 -2.67
N THR A 33 -7.53 2.35 -3.02
CA THR A 33 -8.77 2.85 -2.42
C THR A 33 -9.24 1.88 -1.33
N LEU A 34 -9.64 2.40 -0.18
CA LEU A 34 -10.28 1.62 0.89
C LEU A 34 -11.62 1.06 0.38
N VAL A 35 -11.79 -0.25 0.48
CA VAL A 35 -13.00 -0.93 0.01
C VAL A 35 -13.77 -1.62 1.12
N ALA A 36 -13.10 -2.00 2.22
CA ALA A 36 -13.73 -2.65 3.35
C ALA A 36 -12.96 -2.45 4.65
N GLU A 37 -13.67 -2.44 5.78
CA GLU A 37 -13.14 -2.53 7.14
C GLU A 37 -13.84 -3.67 7.88
N ASN A 38 -13.05 -4.55 8.51
CA ASN A 38 -13.54 -5.76 9.17
C ASN A 38 -14.54 -6.56 8.30
N ASP A 39 -14.25 -6.63 6.98
CA ASP A 39 -15.06 -7.27 5.94
C ASP A 39 -16.40 -6.58 5.64
N GLN A 40 -16.65 -5.40 6.21
CA GLN A 40 -17.81 -4.56 5.89
C GLN A 40 -17.44 -3.55 4.79
N SER A 41 -18.26 -3.48 3.74
CA SER A 41 -18.11 -2.46 2.70
C SER A 41 -18.40 -1.06 3.24
N LEU A 42 -17.83 -0.04 2.59
CA LEU A 42 -18.05 1.36 2.97
C LEU A 42 -19.46 1.86 2.56
N PRO A 43 -20.07 2.77 3.34
CA PRO A 43 -19.60 3.25 4.64
C PRO A 43 -19.66 2.16 5.70
N SER A 44 -18.60 2.03 6.52
CA SER A 44 -18.49 1.01 7.55
C SER A 44 -18.58 1.58 8.96
N ASP A 45 -19.00 0.75 9.92
CA ASP A 45 -18.97 1.04 11.35
C ASP A 45 -18.04 0.03 12.04
N PRO A 46 -16.72 0.19 11.90
CA PRO A 46 -15.77 -0.82 12.35
C PRO A 46 -15.72 -1.01 13.87
N SER A 47 -16.27 -0.05 14.61
CA SER A 47 -16.31 -0.02 16.08
C SER A 47 -17.73 -0.18 16.63
N ALA A 48 -18.68 -0.73 15.85
CA ALA A 48 -20.03 -0.99 16.34
C ALA A 48 -20.03 -1.95 17.57
N PRO A 49 -20.99 -1.75 18.53
CA PRO A 49 -22.05 -0.74 18.52
C PRO A 49 -21.63 0.63 19.08
N ASP A 50 -20.53 0.72 19.83
CA ASP A 50 -20.21 1.86 20.69
C ASP A 50 -19.28 2.91 20.04
N GLY A 51 -18.83 2.67 18.81
CA GLY A 51 -17.93 3.58 18.09
C GLY A 51 -18.58 4.91 17.71
N CYS A 52 -17.77 5.97 17.74
CA CYS A 52 -18.25 7.33 17.45
C CYS A 52 -18.62 7.55 16.00
N CYS A 53 -18.07 6.75 15.09
CA CYS A 53 -17.86 7.24 13.76
C CYS A 53 -18.05 6.17 12.68
N LEU A 54 -18.61 6.59 11.53
CA LEU A 54 -18.63 5.80 10.30
C LEU A 54 -17.43 6.16 9.45
N THR A 55 -16.74 5.18 8.90
CA THR A 55 -15.74 5.40 7.85
C THR A 55 -16.45 5.53 6.51
N LEU A 56 -16.22 6.65 5.81
CA LEU A 56 -16.87 6.97 4.53
C LEU A 56 -15.99 6.57 3.34
N SER A 57 -14.70 6.81 3.44
CA SER A 57 -13.73 6.55 2.38
C SER A 57 -12.31 6.50 2.93
N GLY A 58 -11.38 6.02 2.11
CA GLY A 58 -9.95 6.08 2.42
C GLY A 58 -9.08 5.82 1.21
N SER A 59 -7.84 6.24 1.31
CA SER A 59 -6.81 5.99 0.29
C SER A 59 -5.46 5.71 0.94
N LEU A 60 -4.70 4.81 0.32
CA LEU A 60 -3.31 4.51 0.65
C LEU A 60 -2.47 4.77 -0.59
N VAL A 61 -1.53 5.68 -0.51
CA VAL A 61 -0.54 5.94 -1.58
C VAL A 61 0.78 5.32 -1.15
N LEU A 62 1.37 4.50 -2.02
CA LEU A 62 2.70 3.91 -1.84
C LEU A 62 3.60 4.42 -2.97
N ALA A 63 4.70 5.10 -2.64
CA ALA A 63 5.61 5.67 -3.62
C ALA A 63 7.02 5.83 -3.05
N GLY A 64 8.05 5.32 -3.76
CA GLY A 64 9.45 5.53 -3.40
C GLY A 64 9.82 5.13 -1.97
N GLY A 65 9.22 4.05 -1.43
CA GLY A 65 9.45 3.63 -0.04
C GLY A 65 8.72 4.49 1.01
N THR A 66 7.86 5.43 0.59
CA THR A 66 7.02 6.24 1.46
C THR A 66 5.56 5.87 1.32
N TYR A 67 4.78 6.09 2.38
CA TYR A 67 3.33 5.92 2.35
C TYR A 67 2.61 7.17 2.82
N GLN A 68 1.38 7.34 2.33
CA GLN A 68 0.39 8.28 2.85
C GLN A 68 -0.94 7.55 2.95
N LEU A 69 -1.48 7.47 4.16
CA LEU A 69 -2.81 6.95 4.45
C LEU A 69 -3.73 8.14 4.75
N ARG A 70 -4.91 8.14 4.13
CA ARG A 70 -5.98 9.11 4.42
C ARG A 70 -7.29 8.37 4.60
N THR A 71 -8.10 8.81 5.57
CA THR A 71 -9.44 8.30 5.80
C THR A 71 -10.40 9.44 6.09
N SER A 72 -11.63 9.32 5.63
CA SER A 72 -12.71 10.28 5.90
C SER A 72 -13.77 9.59 6.75
N HIS A 73 -14.19 10.26 7.81
CA HIS A 73 -15.11 9.73 8.79
C HIS A 73 -16.29 10.71 9.01
N ARG A 74 -17.42 10.18 9.44
CA ARG A 74 -18.57 10.96 9.89
C ARG A 74 -18.93 10.59 11.32
N ASN A 75 -18.96 11.56 12.21
CA ASN A 75 -19.42 11.37 13.58
C ASN A 75 -20.92 11.04 13.59
N LYS A 76 -21.30 9.93 14.22
CA LYS A 76 -22.69 9.46 14.28
C LYS A 76 -23.60 10.35 15.11
N ASN A 77 -23.05 11.05 16.13
CA ASN A 77 -23.82 11.82 17.07
C ASN A 77 -24.21 13.21 16.54
N ASN A 78 -23.33 13.85 15.76
CA ASN A 78 -23.53 15.21 15.27
C ASN A 78 -23.48 15.36 13.75
N GLY A 79 -23.18 14.28 13.01
CA GLY A 79 -23.13 14.27 11.55
C GLY A 79 -21.90 14.97 10.93
N ILE A 80 -20.99 15.50 11.75
CA ILE A 80 -19.80 16.22 11.26
C ILE A 80 -18.84 15.22 10.59
N THR A 81 -18.38 15.59 9.39
CA THR A 81 -17.34 14.84 8.67
C THR A 81 -15.97 15.43 8.98
N PHE A 82 -14.99 14.56 9.12
CA PHE A 82 -13.58 14.92 9.36
C PHE A 82 -12.65 13.92 8.67
N ASP A 83 -11.44 14.39 8.35
CA ASP A 83 -10.42 13.60 7.68
C ASP A 83 -9.24 13.35 8.62
N ASN A 84 -8.69 12.14 8.53
CA ASN A 84 -7.45 11.77 9.18
C ASN A 84 -6.39 11.46 8.14
N SER A 85 -5.13 11.73 8.49
CA SER A 85 -4.01 11.37 7.63
C SER A 85 -2.82 10.92 8.45
N GLU A 86 -2.12 9.91 7.93
CA GLU A 86 -0.86 9.42 8.45
C GLU A 86 0.13 9.27 7.30
N GLN A 87 1.42 9.46 7.56
CA GLN A 87 2.47 9.28 6.58
C GLN A 87 3.75 8.76 7.21
N GLY A 88 4.61 8.17 6.39
CA GLY A 88 5.89 7.65 6.83
C GLY A 88 6.60 6.88 5.73
N THR A 89 7.43 5.93 6.14
CA THR A 89 8.14 5.03 5.23
C THR A 89 7.62 3.62 5.35
N TYR A 90 7.78 2.83 4.30
CA TYR A 90 7.50 1.40 4.35
C TYR A 90 8.64 0.59 3.73
N THR A 91 8.75 -0.66 4.18
CA THR A 91 9.58 -1.69 3.55
C THR A 91 8.73 -2.89 3.18
N ARG A 92 9.14 -3.62 2.14
CA ARG A 92 8.47 -4.86 1.70
C ARG A 92 9.41 -6.04 1.82
N GLN A 93 8.90 -7.12 2.45
CA GLN A 93 9.57 -8.42 2.45
C GLN A 93 8.55 -9.49 2.03
N GLY A 94 8.64 -9.95 0.80
CA GLY A 94 7.63 -10.85 0.23
C GLY A 94 6.25 -10.22 0.18
N ALA A 95 5.28 -10.83 0.87
CA ALA A 95 3.92 -10.30 1.01
C ALA A 95 3.74 -9.36 2.20
N THR A 96 4.75 -9.17 3.04
CA THR A 96 4.66 -8.36 4.25
C THR A 96 5.14 -6.94 4.00
N LEU A 97 4.36 -5.96 4.46
CA LEU A 97 4.69 -4.54 4.49
C LEU A 97 4.92 -4.11 5.93
N THR A 98 6.07 -3.50 6.22
CA THR A 98 6.36 -2.91 7.52
C THR A 98 6.37 -1.40 7.38
N PHE A 99 5.57 -0.72 8.19
CA PHE A 99 5.40 0.72 8.16
C PHE A 99 6.13 1.37 9.34
N THR A 100 6.79 2.49 9.06
CA THR A 100 7.42 3.34 10.09
C THR A 100 6.85 4.73 9.93
N ARG A 101 6.09 5.18 10.94
CA ARG A 101 5.44 6.48 10.94
C ARG A 101 6.47 7.61 11.01
N ALA A 102 6.30 8.65 10.19
CA ALA A 102 7.01 9.91 10.38
C ALA A 102 6.36 10.64 11.57
N GLY A 103 7.13 10.98 12.60
CA GLY A 103 6.64 11.59 13.82
C GLY A 103 5.74 12.80 13.57
N GLY A 104 4.74 12.99 14.43
CA GLY A 104 3.80 14.09 14.40
C GLY A 104 2.38 13.65 14.04
N GLY A 105 1.74 12.87 14.90
CA GLY A 105 0.31 12.63 14.82
C GLY A 105 -0.42 13.57 15.77
N GLY A 106 -1.41 14.30 15.25
CA GLY A 106 -2.45 14.90 16.09
C GLY A 106 -3.21 13.79 16.83
N ALA A 107 -3.75 14.10 17.99
CA ALA A 107 -4.63 13.18 18.70
C ALA A 107 -5.85 12.87 17.84
N GLY A 108 -5.97 11.65 17.38
CA GLY A 108 -7.12 11.19 16.60
C GLY A 108 -6.73 10.20 15.51
N PHE A 109 -7.21 9.04 15.62
CA PHE A 109 -7.51 7.96 14.68
C PHE A 109 -7.10 8.10 13.20
N PRO A 110 -6.77 7.01 12.50
CA PRO A 110 -6.26 5.74 12.99
C PRO A 110 -4.74 5.63 12.79
N TYR A 111 -4.10 4.89 13.66
CA TYR A 111 -2.68 4.58 13.51
C TYR A 111 -2.50 3.18 12.92
N LEU A 112 -1.50 3.01 12.05
CA LEU A 112 -1.08 1.68 11.64
C LEU A 112 -0.47 0.95 12.84
N LEU A 113 -1.12 -0.15 13.24
CA LEU A 113 -0.76 -0.89 14.46
C LEU A 113 0.20 -2.06 14.23
N GLY A 114 0.52 -2.37 12.98
CA GLY A 114 1.35 -3.54 12.69
C GLY A 114 1.71 -3.68 11.22
N PRO A 115 2.32 -4.80 10.86
CA PRO A 115 2.63 -5.07 9.47
C PRO A 115 1.35 -5.24 8.66
N GLY A 116 1.36 -4.72 7.45
CA GLY A 116 0.34 -5.00 6.43
C GLY A 116 0.72 -6.21 5.59
N THR A 117 -0.23 -6.66 4.79
CA THR A 117 -0.01 -7.70 3.78
C THR A 117 -0.41 -7.21 2.39
N VAL A 118 0.29 -7.69 1.37
CA VAL A 118 -0.03 -7.40 -0.02
C VAL A 118 -0.29 -8.71 -0.77
N SER A 119 -1.32 -8.73 -1.62
CA SER A 119 -1.60 -9.87 -2.51
C SER A 119 -0.47 -10.08 -3.53
N ALA A 120 -0.36 -11.29 -4.07
CA ALA A 120 0.71 -11.65 -5.00
C ALA A 120 0.71 -10.78 -6.28
N ASP A 121 -0.46 -10.35 -6.72
CA ASP A 121 -0.66 -9.47 -7.88
C ASP A 121 -0.48 -7.98 -7.56
N ALA A 122 -0.22 -7.64 -6.28
CA ALA A 122 -0.12 -6.28 -5.75
C ALA A 122 -1.36 -5.38 -5.98
N PHE A 123 -2.54 -5.97 -6.22
CA PHE A 123 -3.79 -5.21 -6.35
C PHE A 123 -4.52 -5.00 -5.03
N THR A 124 -4.20 -5.78 -3.99
CA THR A 124 -4.85 -5.69 -2.68
C THR A 124 -3.81 -5.51 -1.59
N VAL A 125 -4.02 -4.52 -0.73
CA VAL A 125 -3.25 -4.29 0.50
C VAL A 125 -4.19 -4.36 1.68
N THR A 126 -3.83 -5.15 2.70
CA THR A 126 -4.58 -5.25 3.95
C THR A 126 -3.73 -4.70 5.09
N LEU A 127 -4.29 -3.78 5.85
CA LEU A 127 -3.64 -3.12 6.98
C LEU A 127 -4.42 -3.37 8.26
N LEU A 128 -3.70 -3.31 9.40
CA LEU A 128 -4.31 -3.20 10.71
C LEU A 128 -4.09 -1.79 11.24
N TYR A 129 -5.15 -1.11 11.59
CA TYR A 129 -5.08 0.20 12.24
C TYR A 129 -6.04 0.29 13.43
N GLY A 130 -5.89 1.28 14.27
CA GLY A 130 -6.71 1.50 15.45
C GLY A 130 -6.12 2.56 16.36
N ASP A 131 -6.65 2.71 17.57
CA ASP A 131 -6.12 3.62 18.57
C ASP A 131 -4.83 3.08 19.20
N GLU A 132 -3.91 3.98 19.58
CA GLU A 132 -2.77 3.60 20.43
C GLU A 132 -3.25 3.37 21.86
N GLY A 133 -3.18 2.12 22.34
CA GLY A 133 -3.43 1.82 23.75
C GLY A 133 -3.77 0.34 24.02
N PRO A 134 -3.61 -0.12 25.26
CA PRO A 134 -4.01 -1.46 25.65
C PRO A 134 -5.54 -1.61 25.51
N GLY A 135 -5.98 -2.59 24.72
CA GLY A 135 -7.40 -2.84 24.46
C GLY A 135 -7.98 -2.02 23.30
N SER A 136 -7.15 -1.36 22.51
CA SER A 136 -7.60 -0.64 21.31
C SER A 136 -8.30 -1.58 20.31
N ASN A 137 -9.40 -1.09 19.73
CA ASN A 137 -10.08 -1.79 18.65
C ASN A 137 -9.16 -1.83 17.42
N GLN A 138 -8.71 -3.02 17.06
CA GLN A 138 -7.98 -3.23 15.81
C GLN A 138 -8.96 -3.36 14.66
N ILE A 139 -8.77 -2.54 13.64
CA ILE A 139 -9.59 -2.53 12.43
C ILE A 139 -8.74 -3.09 11.31
N ARG A 140 -9.24 -4.14 10.67
CA ARG A 140 -8.63 -4.68 9.45
C ARG A 140 -9.19 -3.94 8.25
N ALA A 141 -8.36 -3.15 7.59
CA ALA A 141 -8.71 -2.35 6.41
C ALA A 141 -8.18 -3.01 5.14
N THR A 142 -9.03 -3.14 4.15
CA THR A 142 -8.69 -3.69 2.83
C THR A 142 -8.74 -2.58 1.79
N PHE A 143 -7.60 -2.39 1.11
CA PHE A 143 -7.41 -1.41 0.04
C PHE A 143 -7.21 -2.12 -1.29
N ARG A 144 -7.76 -1.57 -2.38
CA ARG A 144 -7.60 -2.08 -3.74
C ARG A 144 -7.18 -0.98 -4.70
N ARG A 145 -6.36 -1.37 -5.67
CA ARG A 145 -5.92 -0.54 -6.80
C ARG A 145 -6.75 -0.85 -8.03
#